data_810a13f86bad95eb15a4f023327fc023
#
_entry.id   810a13f86bad95eb15a4f023327fc023
#
_cell.length_a   1.000
_cell.length_b   1.000
_cell.length_c   1.000
_cell.angle_alpha   90.00
_cell.angle_beta   90.00
_cell.angle_gamma   90.00
#
_symmetry.space_group_name_H-M   'P 1'
#
loop_
_entity.id
_entity.type
_entity.pdbx_description
1 polymer ?
#
loop_
_entity_poly.entity_id
_entity_poly.type
_entity_poly.pdbx_seq_one_letter_code
_entity_poly.pdbx_strand_id
1 'polypeptide(L)'
;MKIDDVKNNDFSFISQHRYRNVYLNILKTAEAYDYNQKKEVEFDYSFNHDQINILKEIFDIESLRDENEFETFLNATNWVSATLRSRKVPKGPSGSSVAIINDVKEDKYAANCYTHAVILNDVLCALGYKCKYVFCYPIDFHPIDCHVVNLVYSVKKNKWILLDSANNVFFTDNQGNVLSIKELRDCLINDIVVEVNLLDLYVNIKNSNKMLIKQKILTYMSKNMYRFGCYRNSQKDREATCTSVDFYHLVPSTFMNKPCNIIEYNHEKKIKLTEHYLLDPDTFWRTPK
;
A
#
# COMPACT_ATOMS: atom_id res chain seq x y z
N MET A 1 -18.09 12.28 7.82
CA MET A 1 -18.43 10.86 7.93
C MET A 1 -19.30 10.68 9.18
N LYS A 2 -20.56 10.25 9.04
CA LYS A 2 -21.40 9.92 10.20
C LYS A 2 -20.89 8.59 10.77
N ILE A 3 -21.07 8.37 12.09
CA ILE A 3 -20.70 7.09 12.74
C ILE A 3 -21.37 5.89 12.03
N ASP A 4 -22.53 6.10 11.42
CA ASP A 4 -23.26 5.10 10.65
C ASP A 4 -22.54 4.72 9.34
N ASP A 5 -21.76 5.63 8.75
CA ASP A 5 -20.93 5.35 7.54
C ASP A 5 -19.76 4.42 7.88
N VAL A 6 -19.29 4.41 9.13
CA VAL A 6 -18.28 3.45 9.62
C VAL A 6 -18.90 2.06 9.88
N LYS A 7 -20.20 2.01 10.16
CA LYS A 7 -20.90 0.73 10.39
C LYS A 7 -21.25 -0.02 9.10
N ASN A 8 -21.41 0.70 7.98
CA ASN A 8 -21.84 0.11 6.71
C ASN A 8 -20.70 -0.29 5.78
N ASN A 9 -19.45 0.14 6.03
CA ASN A 9 -18.31 -0.52 5.42
C ASN A 9 -18.11 -1.82 6.19
N ASP A 10 -18.25 -2.94 5.52
CA ASP A 10 -18.07 -4.30 6.06
C ASP A 10 -16.59 -4.52 6.45
N PHE A 11 -16.21 -3.83 7.50
CA PHE A 11 -14.93 -4.04 8.15
C PHE A 11 -15.06 -5.27 9.05
N SER A 12 -15.12 -6.45 8.45
CA SER A 12 -15.05 -7.72 9.18
C SER A 12 -13.86 -7.77 10.13
N PHE A 13 -12.76 -7.02 9.80
CA PHE A 13 -11.60 -6.85 10.67
C PHE A 13 -11.87 -5.96 11.91
N ILE A 14 -12.93 -5.14 11.92
CA ILE A 14 -13.26 -4.29 13.08
C ILE A 14 -13.54 -5.13 14.32
N SER A 15 -14.19 -6.28 14.14
CA SER A 15 -14.40 -7.24 15.23
C SER A 15 -13.11 -7.92 15.68
N GLN A 16 -12.03 -7.78 14.93
CA GLN A 16 -10.75 -8.45 15.15
C GLN A 16 -9.74 -7.65 15.98
N HIS A 17 -10.06 -6.41 16.41
CA HIS A 17 -9.15 -5.60 17.24
C HIS A 17 -8.69 -6.32 18.52
N ARG A 18 -9.53 -7.19 19.10
CA ARG A 18 -9.21 -8.05 20.24
C ARG A 18 -8.15 -9.12 19.92
N TYR A 19 -7.90 -9.42 18.65
CA TYR A 19 -6.92 -10.41 18.22
C TYR A 19 -5.55 -9.80 17.91
N ARG A 20 -5.33 -8.52 18.16
CA ARG A 20 -4.04 -7.86 17.86
C ARG A 20 -2.87 -8.63 18.45
N ASN A 21 -2.95 -9.08 19.70
CA ASN A 21 -1.88 -9.85 20.33
C ASN A 21 -1.61 -11.19 19.63
N VAL A 22 -2.63 -11.82 19.06
CA VAL A 22 -2.48 -13.03 18.25
C VAL A 22 -1.65 -12.72 17.00
N TYR A 23 -2.00 -11.65 16.28
CA TYR A 23 -1.24 -11.24 15.10
C TYR A 23 0.20 -10.85 15.42
N LEU A 24 0.42 -10.12 16.52
CA LEU A 24 1.77 -9.78 16.97
C LEU A 24 2.59 -11.04 17.31
N ASN A 25 2.00 -12.01 17.99
CA ASN A 25 2.66 -13.26 18.28
C ASN A 25 3.01 -14.05 17.01
N ILE A 26 2.13 -14.06 16.01
CA ILE A 26 2.41 -14.65 14.69
C ILE A 26 3.62 -13.96 14.05
N LEU A 27 3.69 -12.63 14.09
CA LEU A 27 4.83 -11.88 13.53
C LEU A 27 6.13 -12.17 14.29
N LYS A 28 6.09 -12.28 15.62
CA LYS A 28 7.24 -12.55 16.49
C LYS A 28 7.77 -13.98 16.33
N THR A 29 6.88 -14.93 16.08
CA THR A 29 7.23 -16.34 15.88
C THR A 29 7.55 -16.66 14.42
N ALA A 30 7.17 -15.81 13.47
CA ALA A 30 7.67 -15.89 12.11
C ALA A 30 9.20 -15.72 12.16
N GLU A 31 9.94 -16.73 11.74
CA GLU A 31 11.40 -16.62 11.64
C GLU A 31 11.80 -15.40 10.83
N ALA A 32 12.97 -14.87 11.15
CA ALA A 32 13.55 -13.76 10.41
C ALA A 32 13.67 -14.10 8.91
N TYR A 33 13.68 -13.08 8.09
CA TYR A 33 14.04 -13.21 6.68
C TYR A 33 15.47 -13.75 6.54
N ASP A 34 15.71 -14.56 5.51
CA ASP A 34 17.05 -15.06 5.22
C ASP A 34 17.85 -14.03 4.40
N TYR A 35 18.76 -13.33 5.06
CA TYR A 35 19.65 -12.34 4.43
C TYR A 35 20.78 -12.97 3.60
N ASN A 36 20.94 -14.30 3.63
CA ASN A 36 22.02 -14.98 2.90
C ASN A 36 21.61 -15.36 1.47
N GLN A 37 20.33 -15.43 1.18
CA GLN A 37 19.81 -15.77 -0.16
C GLN A 37 19.62 -14.51 -1.01
N LYS A 38 20.71 -13.83 -1.35
CA LYS A 38 20.66 -12.66 -2.21
C LYS A 38 20.28 -13.03 -3.63
N LYS A 39 19.12 -12.56 -4.10
CA LYS A 39 18.77 -12.50 -5.51
C LYS A 39 18.95 -11.05 -5.97
N GLU A 40 19.70 -10.84 -7.04
CA GLU A 40 19.74 -9.52 -7.65
C GLU A 40 18.43 -9.26 -8.38
N VAL A 41 17.66 -8.32 -7.87
CA VAL A 41 16.45 -7.80 -8.49
C VAL A 41 16.58 -6.30 -8.58
N GLU A 42 16.38 -5.75 -9.74
CA GLU A 42 16.29 -4.31 -9.94
C GLU A 42 14.83 -3.94 -10.19
N PHE A 43 14.25 -3.19 -9.24
CA PHE A 43 12.92 -2.62 -9.40
C PHE A 43 12.99 -1.42 -10.34
N ASP A 44 12.02 -1.33 -11.24
CA ASP A 44 11.89 -0.24 -12.19
C ASP A 44 10.85 0.77 -11.69
N TYR A 45 11.25 2.02 -11.53
CA TYR A 45 10.40 3.14 -11.10
C TYR A 45 10.06 4.08 -12.25
N SER A 46 10.31 3.68 -13.48
CA SER A 46 9.90 4.45 -14.66
C SER A 46 8.38 4.37 -14.86
N PHE A 47 7.82 5.39 -15.50
CA PHE A 47 6.39 5.50 -15.73
C PHE A 47 6.09 5.92 -17.17
N ASN A 48 4.83 5.72 -17.60
CA ASN A 48 4.33 6.17 -18.88
C ASN A 48 4.04 7.67 -18.81
N HIS A 49 4.88 8.47 -19.47
CA HIS A 49 4.76 9.93 -19.47
C HIS A 49 3.43 10.41 -20.01
N ASP A 50 2.87 9.79 -21.05
CA ASP A 50 1.61 10.22 -21.65
C ASP A 50 0.44 10.07 -20.67
N GLN A 51 0.33 8.93 -19.98
CA GLN A 51 -0.71 8.72 -18.97
C GLN A 51 -0.56 9.68 -17.78
N ILE A 52 0.66 9.96 -17.36
CA ILE A 52 0.94 10.89 -16.28
C ILE A 52 0.64 12.34 -16.69
N ASN A 53 0.96 12.74 -17.91
CA ASN A 53 0.63 14.06 -18.44
C ASN A 53 -0.88 14.27 -18.52
N ILE A 54 -1.63 13.30 -19.03
CA ILE A 54 -3.11 13.35 -19.06
C ILE A 54 -3.67 13.51 -17.64
N LEU A 55 -3.11 12.80 -16.65
CA LEU A 55 -3.52 12.95 -15.25
C LEU A 55 -3.30 14.38 -14.74
N LYS A 56 -2.14 14.99 -15.06
CA LYS A 56 -1.82 16.38 -14.69
C LYS A 56 -2.70 17.40 -15.38
N GLU A 57 -3.03 17.20 -16.65
CA GLU A 57 -3.88 18.12 -17.43
C GLU A 57 -5.32 18.13 -16.94
N ILE A 58 -5.86 16.97 -16.52
CA ILE A 58 -7.26 16.86 -16.08
C ILE A 58 -7.44 17.25 -14.63
N PHE A 59 -6.44 16.97 -13.79
CA PHE A 59 -6.45 17.28 -12.37
C PHE A 59 -5.27 18.17 -12.02
N ASP A 60 -5.51 19.21 -11.23
CA ASP A 60 -4.46 20.13 -10.77
C ASP A 60 -3.53 19.46 -9.73
N ILE A 61 -2.79 18.45 -10.21
CA ILE A 61 -1.88 17.65 -9.39
C ILE A 61 -0.70 18.48 -8.87
N GLU A 62 -0.24 19.48 -9.64
CA GLU A 62 0.88 20.34 -9.24
C GLU A 62 0.51 21.22 -8.03
N SER A 63 -0.75 21.53 -7.80
CA SER A 63 -1.20 22.27 -6.60
C SER A 63 -1.00 21.51 -5.28
N LEU A 64 -0.71 20.20 -5.36
CA LEU A 64 -0.42 19.38 -4.17
C LEU A 64 1.00 19.56 -3.65
N ARG A 65 1.87 20.27 -4.42
CA ARG A 65 3.25 20.51 -4.00
C ARG A 65 3.32 21.47 -2.82
N ASP A 66 4.24 21.17 -1.94
CA ASP A 66 4.66 22.02 -0.84
C ASP A 66 6.19 22.15 -0.85
N GLU A 67 6.74 23.18 -0.22
CA GLU A 67 8.20 23.33 -0.03
C GLU A 67 8.77 22.19 0.83
N ASN A 68 7.96 21.66 1.73
CA ASN A 68 8.27 20.48 2.48
C ASN A 68 7.83 19.23 1.69
N GLU A 69 8.81 18.42 1.27
CA GLU A 69 8.58 17.16 0.56
C GLU A 69 7.54 16.26 1.27
N PHE A 70 7.59 16.19 2.59
CA PHE A 70 6.67 15.34 3.35
C PHE A 70 5.24 15.87 3.33
N GLU A 71 5.03 17.18 3.38
CA GLU A 71 3.70 17.79 3.22
C GLU A 71 3.13 17.50 1.83
N THR A 72 3.96 17.52 0.76
CA THR A 72 3.54 17.09 -0.57
C THR A 72 2.99 15.65 -0.55
N PHE A 73 3.62 14.73 0.18
CA PHE A 73 3.15 13.35 0.31
C PHE A 73 1.81 13.26 1.03
N LEU A 74 1.63 14.05 2.09
CA LEU A 74 0.39 14.12 2.84
C LEU A 74 -0.74 14.75 2.01
N ASN A 75 -0.47 15.82 1.27
CA ASN A 75 -1.42 16.46 0.35
C ASN A 75 -1.90 15.47 -0.72
N ALA A 76 -0.97 14.74 -1.34
CA ALA A 76 -1.32 13.69 -2.32
C ALA A 76 -2.18 12.57 -1.69
N THR A 77 -1.84 12.13 -0.48
CA THR A 77 -2.60 11.11 0.27
C THR A 77 -4.02 11.59 0.59
N ASN A 78 -4.17 12.83 1.07
CA ASN A 78 -5.45 13.46 1.35
C ASN A 78 -6.30 13.62 0.08
N TRP A 79 -5.70 14.10 -1.00
CA TRP A 79 -6.39 14.30 -2.27
C TRP A 79 -6.95 12.98 -2.82
N VAL A 80 -6.16 11.90 -2.82
CA VAL A 80 -6.60 10.57 -3.27
C VAL A 80 -7.73 10.05 -2.39
N SER A 81 -7.58 10.14 -1.06
CA SER A 81 -8.61 9.72 -0.11
C SER A 81 -9.93 10.45 -0.32
N ALA A 82 -9.88 11.76 -0.59
CA ALA A 82 -11.08 12.58 -0.82
C ALA A 82 -11.71 12.27 -2.19
N THR A 83 -10.87 12.10 -3.22
CA THR A 83 -11.31 11.90 -4.61
C THR A 83 -11.99 10.53 -4.82
N LEU A 84 -11.50 9.49 -4.15
CA LEU A 84 -11.97 8.11 -4.36
C LEU A 84 -13.08 7.68 -3.38
N ARG A 85 -13.77 8.62 -2.75
CA ARG A 85 -14.89 8.31 -1.88
C ARG A 85 -16.12 7.88 -2.68
N SER A 86 -16.59 6.66 -2.45
CA SER A 86 -17.84 6.14 -2.98
C SER A 86 -18.51 5.22 -1.96
N ARG A 87 -19.84 5.05 -2.08
CA ARG A 87 -20.66 4.17 -1.24
C ARG A 87 -21.05 2.86 -1.94
N LYS A 88 -20.56 2.65 -3.15
CA LYS A 88 -20.86 1.45 -3.96
C LYS A 88 -20.02 0.24 -3.53
N VAL A 89 -20.28 -0.87 -4.18
CA VAL A 89 -19.49 -2.09 -3.97
C VAL A 89 -18.06 -1.89 -4.49
N PRO A 90 -17.02 -2.23 -3.71
CA PRO A 90 -15.64 -2.10 -4.14
C PRO A 90 -15.32 -2.97 -5.36
N LYS A 91 -14.52 -2.39 -6.28
CA LYS A 91 -13.98 -3.07 -7.46
C LYS A 91 -12.48 -2.76 -7.57
N GLY A 92 -11.72 -3.71 -8.08
CA GLY A 92 -10.31 -3.48 -8.40
C GLY A 92 -10.12 -2.48 -9.55
N PRO A 93 -8.94 -1.84 -9.63
CA PRO A 93 -8.65 -0.86 -10.66
C PRO A 93 -8.65 -1.50 -12.06
N SER A 94 -9.20 -0.77 -13.03
CA SER A 94 -9.21 -1.18 -14.43
C SER A 94 -9.09 0.04 -15.34
N GLY A 95 -8.10 0.05 -16.20
CA GLY A 95 -7.83 1.17 -17.11
C GLY A 95 -6.86 2.21 -16.55
N SER A 96 -6.85 3.40 -17.17
CA SER A 96 -6.01 4.52 -16.74
C SER A 96 -6.52 5.14 -15.44
N SER A 97 -5.65 5.85 -14.72
CA SER A 97 -6.02 6.56 -13.48
C SER A 97 -7.15 7.54 -13.67
N VAL A 98 -7.19 8.25 -14.81
CA VAL A 98 -8.28 9.16 -15.15
C VAL A 98 -9.60 8.42 -15.29
N ALA A 99 -9.62 7.29 -16.00
CA ALA A 99 -10.82 6.46 -16.15
C ALA A 99 -11.32 5.92 -14.80
N ILE A 100 -10.40 5.43 -13.95
CA ILE A 100 -10.71 4.95 -12.61
C ILE A 100 -11.34 6.07 -11.75
N ILE A 101 -10.72 7.24 -11.72
CA ILE A 101 -11.21 8.39 -10.95
C ILE A 101 -12.61 8.81 -11.42
N ASN A 102 -12.83 8.90 -12.72
CA ASN A 102 -14.12 9.26 -13.28
C ASN A 102 -15.20 8.22 -12.95
N ASP A 103 -14.90 6.94 -13.09
CA ASP A 103 -15.82 5.85 -12.75
C ASP A 103 -16.23 5.88 -11.26
N VAL A 104 -15.28 6.19 -10.35
CA VAL A 104 -15.60 6.35 -8.92
C VAL A 104 -16.42 7.63 -8.67
N LYS A 105 -16.07 8.75 -9.31
CA LYS A 105 -16.82 10.01 -9.19
C LYS A 105 -18.25 9.88 -9.73
N GLU A 106 -18.44 9.14 -10.81
CA GLU A 106 -19.76 8.83 -11.38
C GLU A 106 -20.51 7.77 -10.56
N ASP A 107 -19.95 7.34 -9.44
CA ASP A 107 -20.51 6.36 -8.51
C ASP A 107 -20.82 5.00 -9.17
N LYS A 108 -20.01 4.59 -10.16
CA LYS A 108 -20.15 3.29 -10.80
C LYS A 108 -19.70 2.15 -9.88
N TYR A 109 -18.64 2.38 -9.09
CA TYR A 109 -18.14 1.46 -8.06
C TYR A 109 -17.36 2.22 -6.97
N ALA A 110 -17.10 1.56 -5.84
CA ALA A 110 -16.23 2.08 -4.80
C ALA A 110 -14.77 1.67 -5.07
N ALA A 111 -13.84 2.51 -4.66
CA ALA A 111 -12.43 2.15 -4.60
C ALA A 111 -12.15 1.20 -3.42
N ASN A 112 -11.36 0.16 -3.66
CA ASN A 112 -10.75 -0.64 -2.60
C ASN A 112 -9.32 -0.15 -2.29
N CYS A 113 -8.62 -0.79 -1.33
CA CYS A 113 -7.26 -0.40 -0.96
C CYS A 113 -6.29 -0.46 -2.15
N TYR A 114 -6.45 -1.42 -3.06
CA TYR A 114 -5.63 -1.52 -4.26
C TYR A 114 -5.89 -0.36 -5.21
N THR A 115 -7.16 0.03 -5.43
CA THR A 115 -7.51 1.20 -6.26
C THR A 115 -6.90 2.48 -5.68
N HIS A 116 -7.01 2.70 -4.36
CA HIS A 116 -6.38 3.82 -3.68
C HIS A 116 -4.87 3.84 -3.89
N ALA A 117 -4.21 2.70 -3.70
CA ALA A 117 -2.76 2.58 -3.84
C ALA A 117 -2.29 2.84 -5.28
N VAL A 118 -3.03 2.37 -6.28
CA VAL A 118 -2.74 2.62 -7.69
C VAL A 118 -2.80 4.10 -8.02
N ILE A 119 -3.87 4.80 -7.61
CA ILE A 119 -4.03 6.22 -7.91
C ILE A 119 -2.99 7.06 -7.15
N LEU A 120 -2.72 6.75 -5.89
CA LEU A 120 -1.68 7.47 -5.15
C LEU A 120 -0.29 7.26 -5.78
N ASN A 121 0.02 6.06 -6.27
CA ASN A 121 1.25 5.81 -6.99
C ASN A 121 1.39 6.71 -8.22
N ASP A 122 0.35 6.80 -9.05
CA ASP A 122 0.37 7.59 -10.27
C ASP A 122 0.42 9.10 -9.98
N VAL A 123 -0.26 9.58 -8.93
CA VAL A 123 -0.17 10.97 -8.46
C VAL A 123 1.23 11.32 -7.98
N LEU A 124 1.87 10.44 -7.19
CA LEU A 124 3.25 10.65 -6.73
C LEU A 124 4.25 10.60 -7.88
N CYS A 125 4.06 9.72 -8.87
CA CYS A 125 4.84 9.72 -10.11
C CYS A 125 4.65 11.04 -10.88
N ALA A 126 3.42 11.55 -10.98
CA ALA A 126 3.11 12.83 -11.61
C ALA A 126 3.84 13.99 -10.93
N LEU A 127 4.01 13.93 -9.61
CA LEU A 127 4.81 14.87 -8.83
C LEU A 127 6.33 14.61 -8.91
N GLY A 128 6.79 13.60 -9.67
CA GLY A 128 8.20 13.31 -9.91
C GLY A 128 8.87 12.44 -8.85
N TYR A 129 8.11 11.81 -7.95
CA TYR A 129 8.66 10.95 -6.91
C TYR A 129 8.74 9.49 -7.34
N LYS A 130 9.78 8.79 -6.90
CA LYS A 130 9.89 7.35 -7.04
C LYS A 130 9.01 6.68 -5.97
N CYS A 131 8.07 5.85 -6.41
CA CYS A 131 7.13 5.18 -5.52
C CYS A 131 6.77 3.79 -6.04
N LYS A 132 6.24 2.98 -5.15
CA LYS A 132 5.64 1.68 -5.45
C LYS A 132 4.50 1.40 -4.48
N TYR A 133 3.52 0.62 -4.89
CA TYR A 133 2.57 0.06 -3.94
C TYR A 133 2.95 -1.37 -3.57
N VAL A 134 2.64 -1.72 -2.33
CA VAL A 134 3.00 -2.99 -1.72
C VAL A 134 1.75 -3.66 -1.19
N PHE A 135 1.57 -4.92 -1.59
CA PHE A 135 0.56 -5.81 -1.02
C PHE A 135 1.08 -6.36 0.30
N CYS A 136 0.32 -6.14 1.34
CA CYS A 136 0.58 -6.63 2.68
C CYS A 136 -0.38 -7.80 2.97
N TYR A 137 0.17 -8.96 3.30
CA TYR A 137 -0.59 -10.20 3.43
C TYR A 137 -0.49 -10.78 4.84
N PRO A 138 -1.55 -11.46 5.31
CA PRO A 138 -1.51 -12.28 6.50
C PRO A 138 -0.70 -13.56 6.28
N ILE A 139 -0.64 -14.41 7.32
CA ILE A 139 0.02 -15.72 7.26
C ILE A 139 -0.61 -16.66 6.23
N ASP A 140 -1.91 -16.51 5.95
CA ASP A 140 -2.61 -17.33 4.96
C ASP A 140 -2.00 -17.21 3.58
N PHE A 141 -1.84 -18.35 2.88
CA PHE A 141 -1.30 -18.38 1.52
C PHE A 141 -2.29 -17.80 0.51
N HIS A 142 -3.59 -18.09 0.66
CA HIS A 142 -4.68 -17.57 -0.16
C HIS A 142 -5.56 -16.62 0.66
N PRO A 143 -5.07 -15.40 0.97
CA PRO A 143 -5.84 -14.51 1.81
C PRO A 143 -7.06 -13.97 1.07
N ILE A 144 -8.23 -14.09 1.69
CA ILE A 144 -9.44 -13.40 1.22
C ILE A 144 -9.32 -11.89 1.47
N ASP A 145 -8.50 -11.52 2.46
CA ASP A 145 -8.35 -10.14 2.94
C ASP A 145 -6.87 -9.80 3.05
N CYS A 146 -6.40 -8.90 2.19
CA CYS A 146 -5.07 -8.31 2.20
C CYS A 146 -5.19 -6.78 2.20
N HIS A 147 -4.10 -6.09 2.51
CA HIS A 147 -4.06 -4.63 2.42
C HIS A 147 -3.02 -4.16 1.41
N VAL A 148 -3.30 -3.06 0.71
CA VAL A 148 -2.36 -2.48 -0.26
C VAL A 148 -2.08 -1.04 0.14
N VAL A 149 -0.81 -0.70 0.26
CA VAL A 149 -0.32 0.61 0.69
C VAL A 149 0.80 1.11 -0.23
N ASN A 150 1.18 2.38 -0.10
CA ASN A 150 2.24 2.96 -0.90
C ASN A 150 3.53 3.14 -0.10
N LEU A 151 4.64 2.97 -0.79
CA LEU A 151 5.96 3.45 -0.38
C LEU A 151 6.38 4.54 -1.34
N VAL A 152 6.67 5.74 -0.83
CA VAL A 152 7.31 6.83 -1.55
C VAL A 152 8.72 7.02 -1.03
N TYR A 153 9.68 7.22 -1.94
CA TYR A 153 11.05 7.47 -1.54
C TYR A 153 11.27 8.94 -1.25
N SER A 154 11.61 9.25 -0.01
CA SER A 154 12.06 10.59 0.40
C SER A 154 13.55 10.73 0.17
N VAL A 155 13.93 11.61 -0.73
CA VAL A 155 15.35 11.96 -0.98
C VAL A 155 15.92 12.67 0.25
N LYS A 156 15.16 13.56 0.87
CA LYS A 156 15.60 14.32 2.06
C LYS A 156 15.89 13.40 3.25
N LYS A 157 15.11 12.35 3.42
CA LYS A 157 15.27 11.38 4.54
C LYS A 157 16.08 10.13 4.14
N ASN A 158 16.40 9.98 2.85
CA ASN A 158 17.09 8.81 2.28
C ASN A 158 16.44 7.48 2.67
N LYS A 159 15.10 7.41 2.61
CA LYS A 159 14.34 6.21 3.00
C LYS A 159 12.98 6.15 2.33
N TRP A 160 12.39 4.98 2.36
CA TRP A 160 10.98 4.77 2.04
C TRP A 160 10.09 5.29 3.17
N ILE A 161 8.97 5.92 2.79
CA ILE A 161 7.91 6.36 3.70
C ILE A 161 6.62 5.62 3.34
N LEU A 162 5.96 5.06 4.34
CA LEU A 162 4.68 4.39 4.22
C LEU A 162 3.52 5.40 4.23
N LEU A 163 2.67 5.33 3.21
CA LEU A 163 1.43 6.08 3.09
C LEU A 163 0.25 5.13 2.84
N ASP A 164 -0.86 5.37 3.51
CA ASP A 164 -2.09 4.59 3.36
C ASP A 164 -3.26 5.51 3.03
N SER A 165 -3.52 5.72 1.74
CA SER A 165 -4.62 6.58 1.29
C SER A 165 -6.00 5.95 1.43
N ALA A 166 -6.10 4.63 1.53
CA ALA A 166 -7.37 3.96 1.78
C ALA A 166 -7.90 4.24 3.19
N ASN A 167 -7.00 4.27 4.17
CA ASN A 167 -7.28 4.66 5.54
C ASN A 167 -6.98 6.13 5.84
N ASN A 168 -6.39 6.87 4.91
CA ASN A 168 -5.93 8.25 5.05
C ASN A 168 -5.06 8.47 6.30
N VAL A 169 -3.95 7.72 6.38
CA VAL A 169 -3.01 7.75 7.51
C VAL A 169 -1.57 7.57 7.06
N PHE A 170 -0.66 7.94 7.96
CA PHE A 170 0.74 7.54 7.98
C PHE A 170 1.13 7.09 9.40
N PHE A 171 2.35 6.58 9.57
CA PHE A 171 2.79 5.99 10.83
C PHE A 171 4.09 6.61 11.30
N THR A 172 4.20 6.80 12.63
CA THR A 172 5.44 7.23 13.27
C THR A 172 5.78 6.30 14.45
N ASP A 173 7.06 6.29 14.83
CA ASP A 173 7.48 5.72 16.10
C ASP A 173 7.15 6.66 17.28
N ASN A 174 7.54 6.28 18.47
CA ASN A 174 7.36 7.06 19.69
C ASN A 174 8.24 8.33 19.78
N GLN A 175 9.15 8.51 18.83
CA GLN A 175 10.00 9.71 18.70
C GLN A 175 9.48 10.66 17.61
N GLY A 176 8.41 10.28 16.91
CA GLY A 176 7.84 11.05 15.80
C GLY A 176 8.52 10.81 14.45
N ASN A 177 9.42 9.84 14.34
CA ASN A 177 10.01 9.50 13.03
C ASN A 177 9.00 8.78 12.16
N VAL A 178 8.83 9.24 10.92
CA VAL A 178 7.95 8.57 9.95
C VAL A 178 8.50 7.19 9.58
N LEU A 179 7.61 6.21 9.46
CA LEU A 179 7.98 4.81 9.27
C LEU A 179 7.78 4.36 7.81
N SER A 180 8.68 3.49 7.36
CA SER A 180 8.46 2.59 6.21
C SER A 180 7.67 1.35 6.65
N ILE A 181 7.27 0.49 5.71
CA ILE A 181 6.62 -0.79 6.04
C ILE A 181 7.56 -1.68 6.87
N LYS A 182 8.85 -1.73 6.49
CA LYS A 182 9.85 -2.52 7.21
C LYS A 182 9.95 -2.06 8.67
N GLU A 183 10.12 -0.75 8.88
CA GLU A 183 10.23 -0.17 10.22
C GLU A 183 8.94 -0.35 11.03
N LEU A 184 7.76 -0.21 10.41
CA LEU A 184 6.49 -0.48 11.08
C LEU A 184 6.44 -1.95 11.58
N ARG A 185 6.83 -2.90 10.72
CA ARG A 185 6.89 -4.31 11.11
C ARG A 185 7.90 -4.55 12.25
N ASP A 186 9.06 -3.94 12.15
CA ASP A 186 10.11 -4.05 13.17
C ASP A 186 9.63 -3.46 14.52
N CYS A 187 8.95 -2.32 14.52
CA CYS A 187 8.33 -1.76 15.72
C CYS A 187 7.30 -2.71 16.34
N LEU A 188 6.42 -3.30 15.50
CA LEU A 188 5.40 -4.25 15.96
C LEU A 188 5.99 -5.51 16.60
N ILE A 189 7.07 -6.05 16.04
CA ILE A 189 7.76 -7.24 16.55
C ILE A 189 8.47 -6.96 17.88
N ASN A 190 9.06 -5.76 18.00
CA ASN A 190 9.87 -5.38 19.15
C ASN A 190 9.09 -4.60 20.22
N ASP A 191 7.75 -4.61 20.15
CA ASP A 191 6.85 -3.91 21.09
C ASP A 191 7.14 -2.39 21.20
N ILE A 192 7.72 -1.79 20.16
CA ILE A 192 7.93 -0.34 20.07
C ILE A 192 6.57 0.30 19.77
N VAL A 193 6.25 1.36 20.50
CA VAL A 193 4.99 2.08 20.34
C VAL A 193 4.95 2.74 18.96
N VAL A 194 3.88 2.46 18.23
CA VAL A 194 3.58 3.06 16.92
C VAL A 194 2.40 3.99 17.06
N GLU A 195 2.54 5.21 16.56
CA GLU A 195 1.45 6.17 16.44
C GLU A 195 0.86 6.11 15.03
N VAL A 196 -0.47 5.98 14.96
CA VAL A 196 -1.24 6.12 13.72
C VAL A 196 -1.65 7.58 13.58
N ASN A 197 -1.13 8.27 12.59
CA ASN A 197 -1.41 9.68 12.34
C ASN A 197 -2.58 9.78 11.36
N LEU A 198 -3.75 10.19 11.88
CA LEU A 198 -4.97 10.37 11.11
C LEU A 198 -4.93 11.70 10.36
N LEU A 199 -5.16 11.69 9.05
CA LEU A 199 -5.17 12.85 8.19
C LEU A 199 -6.57 13.51 8.09
N ASP A 200 -6.77 14.38 7.14
CA ASP A 200 -7.92 15.31 7.02
C ASP A 200 -9.29 14.63 7.06
N LEU A 201 -9.38 13.40 6.60
CA LEU A 201 -10.62 12.63 6.65
C LEU A 201 -11.23 12.56 8.07
N TYR A 202 -10.39 12.70 9.08
CA TYR A 202 -10.74 12.50 10.49
C TYR A 202 -10.79 13.79 11.31
N VAL A 203 -10.62 14.96 10.70
CA VAL A 203 -10.57 16.25 11.42
C VAL A 203 -11.79 16.44 12.31
N ASN A 204 -12.99 16.15 11.80
CA ASN A 204 -14.27 16.38 12.48
C ASN A 204 -14.74 15.19 13.34
N ILE A 205 -13.90 14.19 13.59
CA ILE A 205 -14.26 13.01 14.40
C ILE A 205 -13.89 13.25 15.87
N LYS A 206 -14.79 12.85 16.78
CA LYS A 206 -14.54 12.93 18.24
C LYS A 206 -13.32 12.11 18.63
N ASN A 207 -12.53 12.61 19.61
CA ASN A 207 -11.28 11.98 20.04
C ASN A 207 -11.44 10.53 20.51
N SER A 208 -12.52 10.18 21.20
CA SER A 208 -12.80 8.79 21.57
C SER A 208 -12.92 7.85 20.35
N ASN A 209 -13.53 8.32 19.29
CA ASN A 209 -13.65 7.57 18.04
C ASN A 209 -12.32 7.51 17.28
N LYS A 210 -11.52 8.60 17.30
CA LYS A 210 -10.17 8.61 16.73
C LYS A 210 -9.29 7.51 17.35
N MET A 211 -9.32 7.37 18.67
CA MET A 211 -8.57 6.33 19.37
C MET A 211 -8.98 4.92 18.91
N LEU A 212 -10.28 4.66 18.82
CA LEU A 212 -10.79 3.37 18.34
C LEU A 212 -10.38 3.10 16.87
N ILE A 213 -10.43 4.13 16.01
CA ILE A 213 -10.01 4.04 14.61
C ILE A 213 -8.53 3.69 14.53
N LYS A 214 -7.66 4.39 15.28
CA LYS A 214 -6.22 4.10 15.33
C LYS A 214 -5.94 2.66 15.76
N GLN A 215 -6.62 2.17 16.81
CA GLN A 215 -6.48 0.79 17.28
C GLN A 215 -6.89 -0.23 16.19
N LYS A 216 -7.97 0.03 15.46
CA LYS A 216 -8.43 -0.83 14.38
C LYS A 216 -7.44 -0.89 13.24
N ILE A 217 -6.96 0.28 12.78
CA ILE A 217 -5.98 0.38 11.71
C ILE A 217 -4.70 -0.37 12.11
N LEU A 218 -4.19 -0.14 13.33
CA LEU A 218 -2.98 -0.81 13.79
C LEU A 218 -3.14 -2.33 13.92
N THR A 219 -4.33 -2.79 14.34
CA THR A 219 -4.65 -4.23 14.39
C THR A 219 -4.69 -4.84 12.99
N TYR A 220 -5.32 -4.14 12.05
CA TYR A 220 -5.39 -4.56 10.66
C TYR A 220 -4.00 -4.63 10.00
N MET A 221 -3.16 -3.62 10.25
CA MET A 221 -1.76 -3.65 9.82
C MET A 221 -1.00 -4.81 10.46
N SER A 222 -1.14 -5.04 11.78
CA SER A 222 -0.50 -6.17 12.46
C SER A 222 -0.85 -7.52 11.83
N LYS A 223 -2.10 -7.71 11.41
CA LYS A 223 -2.55 -8.91 10.68
C LYS A 223 -1.81 -9.07 9.35
N ASN A 224 -1.64 -7.99 8.62
CA ASN A 224 -1.17 -7.99 7.23
C ASN A 224 0.34 -7.74 7.07
N MET A 225 1.14 -7.81 8.15
CA MET A 225 2.60 -7.61 8.10
C MET A 225 3.41 -8.91 8.04
N TYR A 226 2.77 -10.05 7.72
CA TYR A 226 3.47 -11.34 7.71
C TYR A 226 4.34 -11.51 6.47
N ARG A 227 3.83 -11.20 5.28
CA ARG A 227 4.55 -11.25 4.00
C ARG A 227 4.13 -10.10 3.10
N PHE A 228 4.95 -9.80 2.11
CA PHE A 228 4.74 -8.65 1.23
C PHE A 228 4.84 -9.06 -0.23
N GLY A 229 4.22 -8.29 -1.11
CA GLY A 229 4.34 -8.46 -2.54
C GLY A 229 4.34 -7.13 -3.28
N CYS A 230 5.10 -7.03 -4.37
CA CYS A 230 5.03 -5.87 -5.26
C CYS A 230 5.41 -6.25 -6.69
N TYR A 231 4.93 -5.49 -7.63
CA TYR A 231 5.34 -5.58 -9.03
C TYR A 231 6.77 -5.09 -9.21
N ARG A 232 7.45 -5.59 -10.25
CA ARG A 232 8.75 -5.06 -10.65
C ARG A 232 8.64 -3.59 -11.03
N ASN A 233 7.59 -3.22 -11.79
CA ASN A 233 7.19 -1.85 -12.08
C ASN A 233 5.71 -1.64 -11.72
N SER A 234 5.44 -0.80 -10.74
CA SER A 234 4.09 -0.60 -10.22
C SER A 234 3.14 0.11 -11.19
N GLN A 235 3.62 0.74 -12.23
CA GLN A 235 2.79 1.42 -13.22
C GLN A 235 2.73 0.66 -14.56
N LYS A 236 3.86 0.35 -15.16
CA LYS A 236 3.92 -0.29 -16.48
C LYS A 236 3.32 -1.69 -16.50
N ASP A 237 3.47 -2.43 -15.41
CA ASP A 237 2.93 -3.79 -15.31
C ASP A 237 1.38 -3.83 -15.27
N ARG A 238 0.72 -2.66 -15.20
CA ARG A 238 -0.75 -2.52 -15.30
C ARG A 238 -1.24 -2.10 -16.70
N GLU A 239 -0.35 -1.75 -17.60
CA GLU A 239 -0.73 -1.26 -18.93
C GLU A 239 -1.36 -2.38 -19.77
N ALA A 240 -2.34 -2.01 -20.60
CA ALA A 240 -3.02 -2.96 -21.50
C ALA A 240 -2.08 -3.59 -22.53
N THR A 241 -0.96 -2.94 -22.81
CA THR A 241 0.10 -3.41 -23.73
C THR A 241 1.10 -4.34 -23.05
N CYS A 242 1.05 -4.48 -21.74
CA CYS A 242 1.95 -5.34 -20.99
C CYS A 242 1.62 -6.82 -21.29
N THR A 243 2.62 -7.57 -21.74
CA THR A 243 2.48 -9.00 -22.04
C THR A 243 3.17 -9.91 -21.04
N SER A 244 4.00 -9.34 -20.17
CA SER A 244 4.74 -10.07 -19.13
C SER A 244 4.86 -9.23 -17.87
N VAL A 245 4.52 -9.80 -16.75
CA VAL A 245 4.52 -9.15 -15.44
C VAL A 245 5.34 -9.99 -14.47
N ASP A 246 6.26 -9.36 -13.76
CA ASP A 246 7.01 -9.95 -12.67
C ASP A 246 6.49 -9.42 -11.33
N PHE A 247 6.06 -10.35 -10.48
CA PHE A 247 5.59 -10.04 -9.13
C PHE A 247 6.50 -10.70 -8.09
N TYR A 248 6.99 -9.90 -7.15
CA TYR A 248 7.96 -10.34 -6.15
C TYR A 248 7.31 -10.40 -4.77
N HIS A 249 7.41 -11.57 -4.12
CA HIS A 249 6.99 -11.80 -2.75
C HIS A 249 8.20 -11.81 -1.82
N LEU A 250 8.14 -11.01 -0.75
CA LEU A 250 9.02 -11.16 0.40
C LEU A 250 8.32 -12.01 1.44
N VAL A 251 8.90 -13.16 1.75
CA VAL A 251 8.32 -14.14 2.67
C VAL A 251 9.31 -14.50 3.77
N PRO A 252 8.85 -14.79 5.01
CA PRO A 252 9.70 -15.30 6.07
C PRO A 252 10.33 -16.65 5.69
N SER A 253 11.46 -16.98 6.31
CA SER A 253 12.18 -18.23 6.07
C SER A 253 11.34 -19.48 6.37
N THR A 254 10.45 -19.39 7.36
CA THR A 254 9.48 -20.43 7.76
C THR A 254 8.26 -20.53 6.86
N PHE A 255 8.11 -19.66 5.88
CA PHE A 255 6.97 -19.76 4.97
C PHE A 255 6.98 -21.10 4.26
N MET A 256 6.17 -22.03 4.80
CA MET A 256 5.99 -23.37 4.26
C MET A 256 5.29 -23.29 2.91
N ASN A 257 5.53 -24.12 1.97
CA ASN A 257 5.00 -24.06 0.60
C ASN A 257 5.57 -22.93 -0.26
N LYS A 258 6.87 -22.63 -0.13
CA LYS A 258 7.57 -21.79 -1.10
C LYS A 258 7.46 -22.43 -2.49
N PRO A 259 6.54 -22.02 -3.35
CA PRO A 259 6.61 -22.50 -4.70
C PRO A 259 7.88 -21.90 -5.32
N CYS A 260 8.66 -22.72 -6.00
CA CYS A 260 9.57 -22.18 -7.00
C CYS A 260 8.73 -21.35 -7.97
N ASN A 261 9.23 -20.26 -8.51
CA ASN A 261 8.57 -19.33 -9.41
C ASN A 261 7.30 -19.89 -10.06
N ILE A 262 6.14 -19.34 -9.72
CA ILE A 262 4.87 -19.72 -10.35
C ILE A 262 4.78 -18.93 -11.64
N ILE A 263 4.53 -19.61 -12.74
CA ILE A 263 4.26 -18.98 -14.04
C ILE A 263 2.81 -19.25 -14.38
N GLU A 264 2.01 -18.20 -14.41
CA GLU A 264 0.62 -18.27 -14.86
C GLU A 264 0.44 -17.48 -16.16
N TYR A 265 -0.33 -18.03 -17.07
CA TYR A 265 -0.72 -17.33 -18.29
C TYR A 265 -2.21 -17.02 -18.26
N ASN A 266 -2.54 -15.74 -18.21
CA ASN A 266 -3.93 -15.31 -18.35
C ASN A 266 -4.28 -15.23 -19.85
N HIS A 267 -5.03 -16.22 -20.32
CA HIS A 267 -5.41 -16.34 -21.73
C HIS A 267 -6.31 -15.21 -22.23
N GLU A 268 -7.19 -14.66 -21.37
CA GLU A 268 -8.08 -13.57 -21.74
C GLU A 268 -7.32 -12.26 -21.96
N LYS A 269 -6.37 -11.96 -21.07
CA LYS A 269 -5.54 -10.75 -21.11
C LYS A 269 -4.26 -10.92 -21.91
N LYS A 270 -3.91 -12.14 -22.34
CA LYS A 270 -2.64 -12.49 -22.98
C LYS A 270 -1.40 -12.05 -22.16
N ILE A 271 -1.49 -12.11 -20.83
CA ILE A 271 -0.44 -11.69 -19.90
C ILE A 271 0.18 -12.93 -19.27
N LYS A 272 1.51 -12.99 -19.29
CA LYS A 272 2.30 -13.94 -18.52
C LYS A 272 2.65 -13.30 -17.17
N LEU A 273 2.13 -13.86 -16.07
CA LEU A 273 2.51 -13.49 -14.71
C LEU A 273 3.62 -14.46 -14.24
N THR A 274 4.73 -13.91 -13.74
CA THR A 274 5.77 -14.69 -13.08
C THR A 274 5.88 -14.21 -11.63
N GLU A 275 5.56 -15.08 -10.69
CA GLU A 275 5.72 -14.81 -9.26
C GLU A 275 7.07 -15.32 -8.77
N HIS A 276 7.80 -14.46 -8.07
CA HIS A 276 9.12 -14.72 -7.50
C HIS A 276 9.05 -14.66 -5.98
N TYR A 277 9.58 -15.66 -5.30
CA TYR A 277 9.62 -15.69 -3.84
C TYR A 277 11.03 -15.36 -3.35
N LEU A 278 11.15 -14.22 -2.66
CA LEU A 278 12.39 -13.71 -2.10
C LEU A 278 12.40 -13.92 -0.57
N LEU A 279 13.56 -14.25 -0.04
CA LEU A 279 13.81 -14.29 1.40
C LEU A 279 14.65 -13.09 1.85
N ASP A 280 15.39 -12.47 0.92
CA ASP A 280 16.27 -11.34 1.21
C ASP A 280 15.48 -10.00 1.27
N PRO A 281 15.32 -9.43 2.46
CA PRO A 281 14.63 -8.16 2.62
C PRO A 281 15.42 -6.96 2.09
N ASP A 282 16.75 -7.02 2.06
CA ASP A 282 17.58 -5.92 1.57
C ASP A 282 17.37 -5.67 0.07
N THR A 283 17.16 -6.75 -0.69
CA THR A 283 16.77 -6.64 -2.09
C THR A 283 15.36 -6.07 -2.24
N PHE A 284 14.39 -6.58 -1.48
CA PHE A 284 12.99 -6.15 -1.61
C PHE A 284 12.77 -4.69 -1.19
N TRP A 285 13.47 -4.23 -0.13
CA TRP A 285 13.35 -2.86 0.41
C TRP A 285 14.43 -1.91 -0.12
N ARG A 286 15.24 -2.35 -1.08
CA ARG A 286 16.31 -1.50 -1.64
C ARG A 286 15.74 -0.15 -2.08
N THR A 287 16.44 0.92 -1.71
CA THR A 287 16.13 2.28 -2.15
C THR A 287 16.44 2.44 -3.64
N PRO A 288 15.68 3.27 -4.36
CA PRO A 288 15.97 3.55 -5.76
C PRO A 288 17.34 4.26 -5.89
N LYS A 289 18.08 3.88 -6.91
CA LYS A 289 19.32 4.57 -7.28
C LYS A 289 19.02 5.92 -7.93
#